data_df80a6cda0a9520160caf07ecb787fce
#
_entry.id   df80a6cda0a9520160caf07ecb787fce
#
_cell.length_a   1.000
_cell.length_b   1.000
_cell.length_c   1.000
_cell.angle_alpha   90.00
_cell.angle_beta   90.00
_cell.angle_gamma   90.00
#
_symmetry.space_group_name_H-M   'P 1'
#
loop_
_entity.id
_entity.type
_entity.pdbx_description
1 polymer ?
#
loop_
_entity_poly.entity_id
_entity_poly.type
_entity_poly.pdbx_seq_one_letter_code
_entity_poly.pdbx_strand_id
1 'polypeptide(L)'
;VELVKYDNKSDASEAFTLATKLMTSDGVVAVLGPATTGNFKAVIPVAEQNKIPVASGSATGDDVTVEFNEAGEVEYDENGKPTTLKEYAFRICFNDSFQGTAMAKFAANNLNATKAVVIADSSSDYGKGLAKAFVETFTEGGGTIVSEESYVAKDTDFSATITKLTGMDFDVIFIPGYYEEVGLIIKTARAQGIDCPILGADGFDSPELINLAGADALNNIYFCNHYSSLSEDPTVTSFIEAFKAEYNAEPDAFNALGYDLAKFVCDAIGRADELTGEAVKTALENTENFTGVTGSFTIDECHNPVKSLVVISLENGEQASATNVSLD
;
A
#
# COMPACT_ATOMS: atom_id res chain seq x y z
N VAL A 1 4.97 -13.47 23.66
CA VAL A 1 3.78 -12.96 22.98
C VAL A 1 2.99 -14.15 22.45
N GLU A 2 1.69 -14.18 22.68
CA GLU A 2 0.75 -15.15 22.10
C GLU A 2 -0.02 -14.46 20.96
N LEU A 3 -0.20 -15.14 19.84
CA LEU A 3 -0.86 -14.60 18.66
C LEU A 3 -2.28 -15.17 18.53
N VAL A 4 -3.31 -14.31 18.58
CA VAL A 4 -4.70 -14.64 18.25
C VAL A 4 -4.98 -14.20 16.82
N LYS A 5 -5.42 -15.13 15.94
CA LYS A 5 -5.61 -14.88 14.50
C LYS A 5 -7.06 -15.05 14.07
N TYR A 6 -7.54 -14.10 13.28
CA TYR A 6 -8.82 -14.14 12.59
C TYR A 6 -8.67 -13.72 11.13
N ASP A 7 -9.55 -14.21 10.27
CA ASP A 7 -9.66 -13.82 8.88
C ASP A 7 -10.87 -12.90 8.69
N ASN A 8 -10.64 -11.66 8.29
CA ASN A 8 -11.69 -10.68 8.01
C ASN A 8 -12.27 -10.77 6.59
N LYS A 9 -11.78 -11.70 5.75
CA LYS A 9 -12.27 -11.99 4.40
C LYS A 9 -12.34 -10.77 3.48
N SER A 10 -11.47 -9.80 3.70
CA SER A 10 -11.48 -8.50 3.03
C SER A 10 -12.83 -7.76 3.12
N ASP A 11 -13.59 -7.99 4.21
CA ASP A 11 -14.87 -7.34 4.49
C ASP A 11 -14.76 -6.40 5.69
N ALA A 12 -15.19 -5.13 5.51
CA ALA A 12 -15.05 -4.10 6.53
C ALA A 12 -15.92 -4.34 7.77
N SER A 13 -17.12 -4.94 7.60
CA SER A 13 -18.01 -5.27 8.71
C SER A 13 -17.48 -6.43 9.53
N GLU A 14 -16.87 -7.42 8.86
CA GLU A 14 -16.19 -8.53 9.51
C GLU A 14 -14.95 -8.03 10.26
N ALA A 15 -14.15 -7.15 9.66
CA ALA A 15 -12.99 -6.52 10.29
C ALA A 15 -13.38 -5.79 11.59
N PHE A 16 -14.44 -4.97 11.56
CA PHE A 16 -14.98 -4.29 12.72
C PHE A 16 -15.40 -5.29 13.84
N THR A 17 -16.13 -6.34 13.46
CA THR A 17 -16.61 -7.36 14.39
C THR A 17 -15.46 -8.11 15.06
N LEU A 18 -14.46 -8.51 14.28
CA LEU A 18 -13.30 -9.24 14.77
C LEU A 18 -12.38 -8.37 15.64
N ALA A 19 -12.19 -7.10 15.28
CA ALA A 19 -11.45 -6.15 16.10
C ALA A 19 -12.12 -5.94 17.46
N THR A 20 -13.46 -5.79 17.46
CA THR A 20 -14.24 -5.71 18.70
C THR A 20 -14.02 -6.95 19.58
N LYS A 21 -14.07 -8.14 18.98
CA LYS A 21 -13.85 -9.40 19.71
C LYS A 21 -12.43 -9.48 20.28
N LEU A 22 -11.39 -9.18 19.46
CA LEU A 22 -10.00 -9.17 19.90
C LEU A 22 -9.79 -8.28 21.13
N MET A 23 -10.32 -7.05 21.09
CA MET A 23 -10.11 -6.04 22.12
C MET A 23 -10.95 -6.25 23.38
N THR A 24 -12.19 -6.76 23.25
CA THR A 24 -13.11 -6.87 24.39
C THR A 24 -13.21 -8.26 25.01
N SER A 25 -12.92 -9.30 24.25
CA SER A 25 -13.10 -10.70 24.68
C SER A 25 -11.79 -11.47 24.77
N ASP A 26 -10.88 -11.28 23.81
CA ASP A 26 -9.62 -12.03 23.77
C ASP A 26 -8.51 -11.32 24.56
N GLY A 27 -8.72 -10.05 24.94
CA GLY A 27 -7.83 -9.32 25.86
C GLY A 27 -6.46 -8.97 25.27
N VAL A 28 -6.39 -8.69 23.96
CA VAL A 28 -5.16 -8.31 23.29
C VAL A 28 -4.68 -6.92 23.71
N VAL A 29 -3.39 -6.66 23.67
CA VAL A 29 -2.78 -5.34 23.98
C VAL A 29 -2.44 -4.53 22.73
N ALA A 30 -2.49 -5.16 21.56
CA ALA A 30 -2.34 -4.53 20.24
C ALA A 30 -2.99 -5.40 19.17
N VAL A 31 -3.38 -4.81 18.04
CA VAL A 31 -3.90 -5.52 16.86
C VAL A 31 -3.02 -5.22 15.65
N LEU A 32 -2.60 -6.26 14.94
CA LEU A 32 -1.83 -6.18 13.69
C LEU A 32 -2.79 -6.36 12.51
N GLY A 33 -2.86 -5.36 11.64
CA GLY A 33 -3.82 -5.33 10.54
C GLY A 33 -5.13 -4.62 10.90
N PRO A 34 -6.15 -4.67 10.02
CA PRO A 34 -6.16 -5.29 8.68
C PRO A 34 -5.17 -4.69 7.67
N ALA A 35 -4.99 -5.39 6.54
CA ALA A 35 -4.01 -5.02 5.52
C ALA A 35 -4.48 -3.86 4.63
N THR A 36 -5.73 -3.88 4.17
CA THR A 36 -6.25 -2.91 3.19
C THR A 36 -6.81 -1.65 3.85
N THR A 37 -6.68 -0.50 3.18
CA THR A 37 -7.11 0.82 3.67
C THR A 37 -8.54 0.82 4.21
N GLY A 38 -9.52 0.36 3.42
CA GLY A 38 -10.93 0.38 3.82
C GLY A 38 -11.23 -0.48 5.06
N ASN A 39 -10.62 -1.66 5.16
CA ASN A 39 -10.77 -2.53 6.32
C ASN A 39 -10.06 -1.96 7.56
N PHE A 40 -8.90 -1.35 7.38
CA PHE A 40 -8.18 -0.71 8.47
C PHE A 40 -8.95 0.48 9.03
N LYS A 41 -9.51 1.33 8.19
CA LYS A 41 -10.38 2.44 8.61
C LYS A 41 -11.58 1.96 9.43
N ALA A 42 -12.14 0.80 9.12
CA ALA A 42 -13.27 0.24 9.85
C ALA A 42 -12.94 -0.17 11.31
N VAL A 43 -11.68 -0.50 11.61
CA VAL A 43 -11.27 -0.92 12.96
C VAL A 43 -10.78 0.23 13.85
N ILE A 44 -10.42 1.39 13.28
CA ILE A 44 -9.92 2.54 14.02
C ILE A 44 -10.88 3.01 15.13
N PRO A 45 -12.19 3.17 14.90
CA PRO A 45 -13.12 3.57 15.97
C PRO A 45 -13.15 2.59 17.14
N VAL A 46 -12.95 1.30 16.89
CA VAL A 46 -12.87 0.27 17.94
C VAL A 46 -11.59 0.43 18.75
N ALA A 47 -10.46 0.71 18.07
CA ALA A 47 -9.16 0.97 18.70
C ALA A 47 -9.23 2.17 19.63
N GLU A 48 -9.76 3.30 19.15
CA GLU A 48 -9.96 4.53 19.92
C GLU A 48 -10.83 4.31 21.15
N GLN A 49 -11.96 3.61 20.99
CA GLN A 49 -12.88 3.35 22.08
C GLN A 49 -12.29 2.45 23.19
N ASN A 50 -11.49 1.44 22.79
CA ASN A 50 -10.93 0.47 23.74
C ASN A 50 -9.50 0.84 24.18
N LYS A 51 -8.92 1.89 23.63
CA LYS A 51 -7.54 2.35 23.90
C LYS A 51 -6.51 1.24 23.67
N ILE A 52 -6.68 0.52 22.57
CA ILE A 52 -5.77 -0.55 22.14
C ILE A 52 -5.27 -0.20 20.74
N PRO A 53 -3.94 -0.07 20.54
CA PRO A 53 -3.41 0.33 19.25
C PRO A 53 -3.64 -0.73 18.18
N VAL A 54 -3.97 -0.25 16.98
CA VAL A 54 -4.01 -1.03 15.76
C VAL A 54 -2.88 -0.53 14.85
N ALA A 55 -2.15 -1.45 14.24
CA ALA A 55 -1.07 -1.10 13.33
C ALA A 55 -1.22 -1.89 12.03
N SER A 56 -1.14 -1.21 10.89
CA SER A 56 -1.20 -1.85 9.57
C SER A 56 0.16 -1.89 8.90
N GLY A 57 0.44 -3.01 8.21
CA GLY A 57 1.60 -3.15 7.33
C GLY A 57 1.41 -2.42 6.00
N SER A 58 0.16 -2.31 5.52
CA SER A 58 -0.13 -1.95 4.13
C SER A 58 -1.41 -1.13 3.92
N ALA A 59 -1.98 -0.52 4.95
CA ALA A 59 -3.08 0.43 4.80
C ALA A 59 -2.53 1.81 4.41
N THR A 60 -2.40 2.06 3.13
CA THR A 60 -1.69 3.21 2.56
C THR A 60 -2.54 4.48 2.43
N GLY A 61 -3.86 4.43 2.59
CA GLY A 61 -4.72 5.62 2.51
C GLY A 61 -4.17 6.78 3.35
N ASP A 62 -4.20 7.99 2.81
CA ASP A 62 -3.59 9.16 3.47
C ASP A 62 -4.24 9.46 4.82
N ASP A 63 -5.54 9.23 4.92
CA ASP A 63 -6.36 9.55 6.08
C ASP A 63 -6.49 8.43 7.12
N VAL A 64 -5.65 7.39 7.09
CA VAL A 64 -5.77 6.26 8.04
C VAL A 64 -5.26 6.58 9.44
N THR A 65 -4.30 7.50 9.58
CA THR A 65 -3.73 7.88 10.88
C THR A 65 -4.11 9.29 11.34
N VAL A 66 -4.48 10.16 10.40
CA VAL A 66 -4.84 11.56 10.64
C VAL A 66 -5.94 11.97 9.65
N GLU A 67 -6.78 12.95 10.01
CA GLU A 67 -7.72 13.54 9.06
C GLU A 67 -7.17 14.86 8.51
N PHE A 68 -7.58 15.16 7.28
CA PHE A 68 -7.22 16.40 6.59
C PHE A 68 -8.38 17.39 6.65
N ASN A 69 -8.07 18.67 6.67
CA ASN A 69 -9.05 19.75 6.55
C ASN A 69 -9.56 19.89 5.11
N GLU A 70 -10.46 20.84 4.87
CA GLU A 70 -11.04 21.10 3.53
C GLU A 70 -9.99 21.52 2.48
N ALA A 71 -8.82 22.01 2.91
CA ALA A 71 -7.70 22.36 2.03
C ALA A 71 -6.80 21.16 1.70
N GLY A 72 -7.03 19.99 2.31
CA GLY A 72 -6.20 18.80 2.16
C GLY A 72 -4.91 18.85 3.00
N GLU A 73 -4.91 19.58 4.11
CA GLU A 73 -3.75 19.77 4.98
C GLU A 73 -4.04 19.20 6.38
N VAL A 74 -3.02 18.71 7.04
CA VAL A 74 -3.07 18.36 8.46
C VAL A 74 -2.99 19.63 9.30
N GLU A 75 -3.90 19.80 10.24
CA GLU A 75 -3.88 20.91 11.18
C GLU A 75 -3.09 20.53 12.44
N TYR A 76 -2.23 21.43 12.90
CA TYR A 76 -1.40 21.24 14.09
C TYR A 76 -1.75 22.21 15.20
N ASP A 77 -1.63 21.77 16.44
CA ASP A 77 -1.75 22.61 17.63
C ASP A 77 -0.46 23.43 17.86
N GLU A 78 -0.45 24.25 18.93
CA GLU A 78 0.68 25.10 19.31
C GLU A 78 1.96 24.31 19.71
N ASN A 79 1.84 23.00 19.97
CA ASN A 79 2.93 22.10 20.31
C ASN A 79 3.43 21.28 19.11
N GLY A 80 2.83 21.47 17.92
CA GLY A 80 3.15 20.71 16.71
C GLY A 80 2.50 19.33 16.65
N LYS A 81 1.47 19.05 17.47
CA LYS A 81 0.72 17.80 17.43
C LYS A 81 -0.47 17.93 16.46
N PRO A 82 -0.71 16.95 15.57
CA PRO A 82 -1.89 16.95 14.72
C PRO A 82 -3.19 16.99 15.54
N THR A 83 -4.10 17.91 15.22
CA THR A 83 -5.36 18.09 15.97
C THR A 83 -6.38 17.00 15.70
N THR A 84 -6.22 16.29 14.59
CA THR A 84 -7.12 15.22 14.10
C THR A 84 -6.44 13.85 14.08
N LEU A 85 -5.39 13.69 14.91
CA LEU A 85 -4.67 12.42 15.04
C LEU A 85 -5.60 11.30 15.53
N LYS A 86 -5.56 10.16 14.87
CA LYS A 86 -6.17 8.92 15.34
C LYS A 86 -5.18 8.26 16.28
N GLU A 87 -5.34 8.54 17.58
CA GLU A 87 -4.35 8.27 18.63
C GLU A 87 -3.89 6.81 18.72
N TYR A 88 -4.77 5.86 18.32
CA TYR A 88 -4.50 4.42 18.40
C TYR A 88 -4.30 3.77 17.03
N ALA A 89 -4.16 4.55 15.95
CA ALA A 89 -3.91 4.04 14.60
C ALA A 89 -2.45 4.29 14.19
N PHE A 90 -1.76 3.23 13.74
CA PHE A 90 -0.36 3.27 13.28
C PHE A 90 -0.23 2.56 11.95
N ARG A 91 0.81 2.90 11.18
CA ARG A 91 1.22 2.13 10.01
C ARG A 91 2.73 2.10 9.84
N ILE A 92 3.21 1.11 9.09
CA ILE A 92 4.62 0.99 8.70
C ILE A 92 4.84 1.09 7.19
N CYS A 93 3.78 1.28 6.41
CA CYS A 93 3.82 1.56 4.97
C CYS A 93 3.81 3.07 4.70
N PHE A 94 4.30 3.48 3.53
CA PHE A 94 4.10 4.84 3.03
C PHE A 94 2.62 5.08 2.63
N ASN A 95 2.27 6.28 2.23
CA ASN A 95 0.89 6.65 1.91
C ASN A 95 0.59 6.71 0.40
N ASP A 96 -0.70 6.82 0.04
CA ASP A 96 -1.17 6.84 -1.35
C ASP A 96 -0.72 8.07 -2.12
N SER A 97 -0.70 9.24 -1.48
CA SER A 97 -0.23 10.46 -2.13
C SER A 97 1.26 10.37 -2.49
N PHE A 98 2.08 9.74 -1.64
CA PHE A 98 3.48 9.48 -1.95
C PHE A 98 3.65 8.52 -3.13
N GLN A 99 2.88 7.42 -3.17
CA GLN A 99 2.91 6.46 -4.26
C GLN A 99 2.45 7.09 -5.59
N GLY A 100 1.28 7.73 -5.60
CA GLY A 100 0.71 8.36 -6.80
C GLY A 100 1.63 9.43 -7.37
N THR A 101 2.21 10.28 -6.51
CA THR A 101 3.22 11.28 -6.89
C THR A 101 4.46 10.63 -7.48
N ALA A 102 5.00 9.60 -6.85
CA ALA A 102 6.19 8.89 -7.35
C ALA A 102 5.94 8.28 -8.72
N MET A 103 4.80 7.62 -8.93
CA MET A 103 4.48 7.00 -10.20
C MET A 103 4.19 8.03 -11.31
N ALA A 104 3.61 9.18 -11.00
CA ALA A 104 3.45 10.28 -11.95
C ALA A 104 4.80 10.87 -12.38
N LYS A 105 5.70 11.13 -11.42
CA LYS A 105 7.08 11.56 -11.71
C LYS A 105 7.85 10.50 -12.49
N PHE A 106 7.71 9.23 -12.16
CA PHE A 106 8.34 8.12 -12.89
C PHE A 106 7.84 8.06 -14.33
N ALA A 107 6.52 8.19 -14.57
CA ALA A 107 5.94 8.26 -15.91
C ALA A 107 6.57 9.38 -16.74
N ALA A 108 6.59 10.60 -16.18
CA ALA A 108 7.12 11.77 -16.87
C ALA A 108 8.64 11.70 -17.10
N ASN A 109 9.42 11.37 -16.08
CA ASN A 109 10.87 11.51 -16.09
C ASN A 109 11.60 10.28 -16.63
N ASN A 110 11.10 9.07 -16.34
CA ASN A 110 11.77 7.83 -16.73
C ASN A 110 11.20 7.25 -18.02
N LEU A 111 9.90 7.41 -18.26
CA LEU A 111 9.24 6.92 -19.48
C LEU A 111 8.99 8.03 -20.51
N ASN A 112 9.28 9.30 -20.19
CA ASN A 112 9.02 10.47 -21.01
C ASN A 112 7.54 10.59 -21.45
N ALA A 113 6.62 10.11 -20.60
CA ALA A 113 5.20 10.16 -20.86
C ALA A 113 4.66 11.60 -20.75
N THR A 114 3.85 12.00 -21.70
CA THR A 114 3.15 13.29 -21.74
C THR A 114 1.65 13.12 -21.70
N LYS A 115 1.15 11.93 -21.99
CA LYS A 115 -0.27 11.57 -22.04
C LYS A 115 -0.50 10.28 -21.26
N ALA A 116 -1.43 10.30 -20.34
CA ALA A 116 -1.77 9.14 -19.53
C ALA A 116 -3.27 8.82 -19.58
N VAL A 117 -3.59 7.56 -19.42
CA VAL A 117 -4.92 7.05 -19.06
C VAL A 117 -4.88 6.56 -17.62
N VAL A 118 -5.95 6.78 -16.87
CA VAL A 118 -6.12 6.24 -15.51
C VAL A 118 -7.32 5.28 -15.52
N ILE A 119 -7.16 4.08 -14.93
CA ILE A 119 -8.25 3.11 -14.75
C ILE A 119 -8.31 2.75 -13.28
N ALA A 120 -9.23 3.36 -12.52
CA ALA A 120 -9.24 3.28 -11.06
C ALA A 120 -10.40 2.48 -10.48
N ASP A 121 -10.15 1.78 -9.36
CA ASP A 121 -11.22 1.20 -8.54
C ASP A 121 -11.98 2.31 -7.80
N SER A 122 -13.20 2.62 -8.27
CA SER A 122 -14.08 3.64 -7.69
C SER A 122 -14.74 3.21 -6.39
N SER A 123 -14.69 1.94 -6.05
CA SER A 123 -15.22 1.40 -4.79
C SER A 123 -14.21 1.41 -3.64
N SER A 124 -12.93 1.64 -3.94
CA SER A 124 -11.81 1.60 -3.00
C SER A 124 -11.29 3.01 -2.67
N ASP A 125 -11.12 3.31 -1.38
CA ASP A 125 -10.46 4.55 -0.95
C ASP A 125 -8.98 4.57 -1.38
N TYR A 126 -8.31 3.41 -1.36
CA TYR A 126 -6.97 3.20 -1.88
C TYR A 126 -6.87 3.58 -3.37
N GLY A 127 -7.72 2.99 -4.21
CA GLY A 127 -7.73 3.29 -5.65
C GLY A 127 -7.99 4.76 -5.95
N LYS A 128 -8.94 5.38 -5.23
CA LYS A 128 -9.27 6.82 -5.37
C LYS A 128 -8.12 7.74 -4.93
N GLY A 129 -7.49 7.44 -3.80
CA GLY A 129 -6.36 8.22 -3.27
C GLY A 129 -5.18 8.25 -4.23
N LEU A 130 -4.77 7.07 -4.68
CA LEU A 130 -3.71 6.90 -5.67
C LEU A 130 -4.01 7.61 -7.01
N ALA A 131 -5.24 7.42 -7.54
CA ALA A 131 -5.65 8.07 -8.80
C ALA A 131 -5.56 9.58 -8.69
N LYS A 132 -6.09 10.16 -7.60
CA LYS A 132 -6.04 11.60 -7.32
C LYS A 132 -4.60 12.12 -7.34
N ALA A 133 -3.72 11.51 -6.54
CA ALA A 133 -2.34 11.96 -6.42
C ALA A 133 -1.56 11.85 -7.75
N PHE A 134 -1.79 10.77 -8.51
CA PHE A 134 -1.19 10.62 -9.83
C PHE A 134 -1.68 11.70 -10.79
N VAL A 135 -2.99 11.91 -10.90
CA VAL A 135 -3.61 12.89 -11.81
C VAL A 135 -3.13 14.30 -11.50
N GLU A 136 -3.16 14.71 -10.23
CA GLU A 136 -2.70 16.03 -9.79
C GLU A 136 -1.22 16.23 -10.14
N THR A 137 -0.34 15.33 -9.73
CA THR A 137 1.11 15.44 -9.97
C THR A 137 1.45 15.40 -11.46
N PHE A 138 0.81 14.51 -12.24
CA PHE A 138 1.10 14.37 -13.65
C PHE A 138 0.67 15.62 -14.44
N THR A 139 -0.50 16.19 -14.11
CA THR A 139 -1.01 17.39 -14.76
C THR A 139 -0.26 18.67 -14.34
N GLU A 140 0.11 18.80 -13.07
CA GLU A 140 0.98 19.89 -12.59
C GLU A 140 2.36 19.85 -13.25
N GLY A 141 2.86 18.64 -13.56
CA GLY A 141 4.08 18.44 -14.34
C GLY A 141 3.95 18.73 -15.83
N GLY A 142 2.78 19.16 -16.31
CA GLY A 142 2.50 19.49 -17.73
C GLY A 142 2.02 18.30 -18.56
N GLY A 143 1.76 17.14 -17.95
CA GLY A 143 1.14 15.99 -18.59
C GLY A 143 -0.36 16.18 -18.84
N THR A 144 -0.93 15.32 -19.66
CA THR A 144 -2.37 15.34 -20.00
C THR A 144 -3.00 13.98 -19.65
N ILE A 145 -4.09 13.99 -18.90
CA ILE A 145 -4.92 12.80 -18.72
C ILE A 145 -5.90 12.72 -19.88
N VAL A 146 -5.71 11.71 -20.73
CA VAL A 146 -6.50 11.51 -21.97
C VAL A 146 -7.87 10.91 -21.65
N SER A 147 -7.90 9.99 -20.69
CA SER A 147 -9.14 9.36 -20.21
C SER A 147 -9.00 8.94 -18.76
N GLU A 148 -10.09 9.07 -18.01
CA GLU A 148 -10.25 8.48 -16.70
C GLU A 148 -11.38 7.47 -16.76
N GLU A 149 -11.08 6.22 -16.51
CA GLU A 149 -12.00 5.10 -16.50
C GLU A 149 -12.09 4.55 -15.07
N SER A 150 -13.21 3.89 -14.77
CA SER A 150 -13.41 3.30 -13.46
C SER A 150 -13.99 1.91 -13.54
N TYR A 151 -13.70 1.12 -12.52
CA TYR A 151 -14.30 -0.18 -12.25
C TYR A 151 -14.71 -0.26 -10.77
N VAL A 152 -15.32 -1.36 -10.38
CA VAL A 152 -15.58 -1.69 -8.97
C VAL A 152 -14.94 -3.02 -8.62
N ALA A 153 -14.56 -3.19 -7.35
CA ALA A 153 -13.98 -4.43 -6.87
C ALA A 153 -14.83 -5.64 -7.24
N LYS A 154 -14.17 -6.74 -7.65
CA LYS A 154 -14.74 -7.99 -8.14
C LYS A 154 -15.33 -7.95 -9.55
N ASP A 155 -15.13 -6.86 -10.30
CA ASP A 155 -15.39 -6.86 -11.74
C ASP A 155 -14.44 -7.86 -12.43
N THR A 156 -14.94 -8.58 -13.43
CA THR A 156 -14.18 -9.61 -14.13
C THR A 156 -14.10 -9.42 -15.65
N ASP A 157 -14.85 -8.47 -16.22
CA ASP A 157 -14.84 -8.16 -17.65
C ASP A 157 -14.54 -6.68 -17.88
N PHE A 158 -13.40 -6.43 -18.48
CA PHE A 158 -12.89 -5.11 -18.80
C PHE A 158 -12.85 -4.81 -20.29
N SER A 159 -13.46 -5.70 -21.11
CA SER A 159 -13.41 -5.61 -22.58
C SER A 159 -13.95 -4.30 -23.12
N ALA A 160 -15.05 -3.79 -22.57
CA ALA A 160 -15.67 -2.55 -23.02
C ALA A 160 -14.77 -1.33 -22.68
N THR A 161 -14.23 -1.27 -21.46
CA THR A 161 -13.32 -0.20 -21.01
C THR A 161 -12.06 -0.18 -21.88
N ILE A 162 -11.44 -1.33 -22.12
CA ILE A 162 -10.22 -1.41 -22.93
C ILE A 162 -10.51 -1.09 -24.40
N THR A 163 -11.65 -1.55 -24.96
CA THR A 163 -12.05 -1.22 -26.33
C THR A 163 -12.22 0.28 -26.54
N LYS A 164 -12.74 1.01 -25.53
CA LYS A 164 -12.87 2.47 -25.60
C LYS A 164 -11.50 3.15 -25.74
N LEU A 165 -10.46 2.60 -25.13
CA LEU A 165 -9.09 3.13 -25.19
C LEU A 165 -8.40 2.82 -26.51
N THR A 166 -8.83 1.79 -27.23
CA THR A 166 -8.23 1.39 -28.51
C THR A 166 -8.36 2.53 -29.52
N GLY A 167 -7.23 2.98 -30.05
CA GLY A 167 -7.15 4.10 -31.00
C GLY A 167 -7.05 5.49 -30.38
N MET A 168 -7.08 5.62 -29.04
CA MET A 168 -6.66 6.85 -28.37
C MET A 168 -5.14 6.98 -28.39
N ASP A 169 -4.63 8.21 -28.37
CA ASP A 169 -3.21 8.53 -28.36
C ASP A 169 -2.76 8.84 -26.93
N PHE A 170 -2.11 7.88 -26.29
CA PHE A 170 -1.54 7.98 -24.93
C PHE A 170 -0.24 7.18 -24.81
N ASP A 171 0.59 7.57 -23.87
CA ASP A 171 1.92 7.00 -23.66
C ASP A 171 1.93 5.90 -22.58
N VAL A 172 1.10 6.04 -21.54
CA VAL A 172 1.06 5.13 -20.39
C VAL A 172 -0.38 4.94 -19.88
N ILE A 173 -0.62 3.82 -19.18
CA ILE A 173 -1.83 3.60 -18.37
C ILE A 173 -1.41 3.49 -16.90
N PHE A 174 -2.06 4.23 -16.00
CA PHE A 174 -1.94 4.05 -14.56
C PHE A 174 -3.18 3.32 -14.03
N ILE A 175 -2.96 2.20 -13.32
CA ILE A 175 -4.05 1.36 -12.78
C ILE A 175 -3.88 1.27 -11.26
N PRO A 176 -4.41 2.22 -10.49
CA PRO A 176 -4.41 2.15 -9.03
C PRO A 176 -5.44 1.11 -8.54
N GLY A 177 -4.98 -0.07 -8.19
CA GLY A 177 -5.83 -1.18 -7.77
C GLY A 177 -5.06 -2.40 -7.29
N TYR A 178 -5.78 -3.45 -6.95
CA TYR A 178 -5.21 -4.71 -6.49
C TYR A 178 -5.04 -5.70 -7.62
N TYR A 179 -4.10 -6.63 -7.44
CA TYR A 179 -3.69 -7.63 -8.43
C TYR A 179 -4.84 -8.43 -9.06
N GLU A 180 -5.96 -8.61 -8.37
CA GLU A 180 -7.11 -9.40 -8.83
C GLU A 180 -7.73 -8.82 -10.10
N GLU A 181 -8.18 -7.57 -10.06
CA GLU A 181 -8.74 -6.86 -11.20
C GLU A 181 -7.65 -6.40 -12.17
N VAL A 182 -6.53 -5.92 -11.62
CA VAL A 182 -5.39 -5.41 -12.42
C VAL A 182 -4.85 -6.47 -13.37
N GLY A 183 -4.69 -7.73 -12.91
CA GLY A 183 -4.24 -8.83 -13.77
C GLY A 183 -5.17 -9.06 -14.96
N LEU A 184 -6.48 -8.97 -14.75
CA LEU A 184 -7.49 -9.10 -15.81
C LEU A 184 -7.50 -7.90 -16.75
N ILE A 185 -7.32 -6.68 -16.23
CA ILE A 185 -7.20 -5.45 -17.03
C ILE A 185 -5.97 -5.53 -17.93
N ILE A 186 -4.80 -5.88 -17.38
CA ILE A 186 -3.54 -6.03 -18.13
C ILE A 186 -3.71 -7.07 -19.25
N LYS A 187 -4.22 -8.27 -18.91
CA LYS A 187 -4.49 -9.34 -19.88
C LYS A 187 -5.36 -8.86 -21.02
N THR A 188 -6.45 -8.16 -20.70
CA THR A 188 -7.41 -7.65 -21.69
C THR A 188 -6.78 -6.57 -22.57
N ALA A 189 -6.00 -5.65 -21.97
CA ALA A 189 -5.30 -4.59 -22.70
C ALA A 189 -4.31 -5.20 -23.72
N ARG A 190 -3.46 -6.12 -23.30
CA ARG A 190 -2.49 -6.79 -24.20
C ARG A 190 -3.18 -7.60 -25.30
N ALA A 191 -4.28 -8.30 -24.98
CA ALA A 191 -5.07 -9.04 -25.97
C ALA A 191 -5.72 -8.15 -27.03
N GLN A 192 -5.97 -6.87 -26.71
CA GLN A 192 -6.51 -5.88 -27.64
C GLN A 192 -5.42 -5.00 -28.31
N GLY A 193 -4.14 -5.34 -28.13
CA GLY A 193 -3.00 -4.69 -28.79
C GLY A 193 -2.56 -3.38 -28.16
N ILE A 194 -2.87 -3.15 -26.87
CA ILE A 194 -2.33 -2.03 -26.11
C ILE A 194 -1.01 -2.47 -25.47
N ASP A 195 0.11 -2.03 -26.04
CA ASP A 195 1.47 -2.46 -25.65
C ASP A 195 2.27 -1.39 -24.89
N CYS A 196 1.67 -0.22 -24.63
CA CYS A 196 2.32 0.84 -23.85
C CYS A 196 2.65 0.39 -22.41
N PRO A 197 3.55 1.11 -21.71
CA PRO A 197 3.81 0.88 -20.30
C PRO A 197 2.53 0.95 -19.47
N ILE A 198 2.39 -0.01 -18.54
CA ILE A 198 1.34 0.01 -17.53
C ILE A 198 1.98 0.21 -16.17
N LEU A 199 1.46 1.17 -15.44
CA LEU A 199 1.95 1.62 -14.15
C LEU A 199 0.95 1.23 -13.07
N GLY A 200 1.45 0.86 -11.91
CA GLY A 200 0.63 0.50 -10.75
C GLY A 200 1.23 0.94 -9.43
N ALA A 201 0.65 0.47 -8.37
CA ALA A 201 1.06 0.72 -7.00
C ALA A 201 1.36 -0.60 -6.27
N ASP A 202 1.65 -0.55 -4.99
CA ASP A 202 2.03 -1.71 -4.17
C ASP A 202 1.02 -2.88 -4.21
N GLY A 203 -0.25 -2.58 -4.49
CA GLY A 203 -1.30 -3.59 -4.69
C GLY A 203 -1.08 -4.57 -5.85
N PHE A 204 -0.06 -4.35 -6.70
CA PHE A 204 0.32 -5.28 -7.78
C PHE A 204 1.13 -6.46 -7.27
N ASP A 205 1.85 -6.32 -6.15
CA ASP A 205 2.83 -7.30 -5.72
C ASP A 205 2.17 -8.54 -5.11
N SER A 206 1.82 -9.46 -5.98
CA SER A 206 1.27 -10.76 -5.63
C SER A 206 1.69 -11.81 -6.67
N PRO A 207 2.04 -13.04 -6.26
CA PRO A 207 2.29 -14.13 -7.19
C PRO A 207 1.04 -14.49 -8.02
N GLU A 208 -0.17 -14.13 -7.56
CA GLU A 208 -1.41 -14.32 -8.30
C GLU A 208 -1.54 -13.41 -9.52
N LEU A 209 -0.80 -12.29 -9.58
CA LEU A 209 -0.80 -11.40 -10.73
C LEU A 209 -0.42 -12.15 -12.01
N ILE A 210 0.63 -13.00 -11.95
CA ILE A 210 1.09 -13.78 -13.09
C ILE A 210 0.08 -14.87 -13.48
N ASN A 211 -0.63 -15.46 -12.51
CA ASN A 211 -1.66 -16.46 -12.76
C ASN A 211 -2.87 -15.86 -13.49
N LEU A 212 -3.23 -14.60 -13.17
CA LEU A 212 -4.36 -13.87 -13.74
C LEU A 212 -4.04 -13.30 -15.12
N ALA A 213 -2.94 -12.59 -15.24
CA ALA A 213 -2.56 -11.89 -16.45
C ALA A 213 -1.90 -12.83 -17.48
N GLY A 214 -1.11 -13.80 -17.03
CA GLY A 214 -0.18 -14.57 -17.83
C GLY A 214 1.17 -13.86 -17.99
N ALA A 215 2.25 -14.63 -17.97
CA ALA A 215 3.62 -14.11 -18.04
C ALA A 215 3.86 -13.17 -19.24
N ASP A 216 3.40 -13.58 -20.42
CA ASP A 216 3.57 -12.83 -21.68
C ASP A 216 2.93 -11.43 -21.63
N ALA A 217 1.85 -11.26 -20.84
CA ALA A 217 1.18 -9.97 -20.68
C ALA A 217 1.90 -9.03 -19.71
N LEU A 218 2.74 -9.58 -18.82
CA LEU A 218 3.47 -8.86 -17.79
C LEU A 218 4.85 -8.40 -18.25
N ASN A 219 4.88 -7.77 -19.40
CA ASN A 219 6.01 -7.05 -19.94
C ASN A 219 5.69 -5.55 -19.96
N ASN A 220 6.69 -4.72 -19.73
CA ASN A 220 6.50 -3.27 -19.71
C ASN A 220 5.52 -2.82 -18.61
N ILE A 221 5.59 -3.49 -17.45
CA ILE A 221 4.82 -3.22 -16.24
C ILE A 221 5.73 -2.63 -15.20
N TYR A 222 5.28 -1.55 -14.54
CA TYR A 222 6.02 -0.84 -13.49
C TYR A 222 5.10 -0.56 -12.33
N PHE A 223 5.56 -0.79 -11.11
CA PHE A 223 4.78 -0.45 -9.92
C PHE A 223 5.71 -0.07 -8.76
N CYS A 224 5.23 0.83 -7.89
CA CYS A 224 5.96 1.15 -6.67
C CYS A 224 5.79 0.06 -5.63
N ASN A 225 6.82 -0.14 -4.82
CA ASN A 225 6.86 -1.20 -3.83
C ASN A 225 7.68 -0.80 -2.59
N HIS A 226 7.52 -1.57 -1.52
CA HIS A 226 8.21 -1.38 -0.24
C HIS A 226 9.56 -2.08 -0.19
N TYR A 227 9.79 -3.10 -1.00
CA TYR A 227 11.04 -3.83 -1.10
C TYR A 227 11.18 -4.45 -2.50
N SER A 228 12.35 -5.01 -2.80
CA SER A 228 12.58 -5.79 -4.01
C SER A 228 13.25 -7.11 -3.67
N SER A 229 12.80 -8.19 -4.30
CA SER A 229 13.47 -9.50 -4.24
C SER A 229 14.88 -9.50 -4.86
N LEU A 230 15.21 -8.46 -5.63
CA LEU A 230 16.54 -8.25 -6.23
C LEU A 230 17.51 -7.52 -5.29
N SER A 231 17.09 -7.17 -4.07
CA SER A 231 17.93 -6.49 -3.10
C SER A 231 19.09 -7.39 -2.62
N GLU A 232 20.30 -6.82 -2.58
CA GLU A 232 21.49 -7.47 -2.02
C GLU A 232 21.67 -7.15 -0.52
N ASP A 233 20.76 -6.40 0.10
CA ASP A 233 20.82 -6.10 1.53
C ASP A 233 20.74 -7.40 2.34
N PRO A 234 21.68 -7.65 3.28
CA PRO A 234 21.67 -8.86 4.09
C PRO A 234 20.39 -9.09 4.90
N THR A 235 19.69 -8.02 5.30
CA THR A 235 18.40 -8.13 6.01
C THR A 235 17.33 -8.71 5.10
N VAL A 236 17.29 -8.24 3.85
CA VAL A 236 16.34 -8.70 2.84
C VAL A 236 16.66 -10.13 2.41
N THR A 237 17.90 -10.42 2.07
CA THR A 237 18.30 -11.77 1.62
C THR A 237 18.09 -12.84 2.70
N SER A 238 18.41 -12.52 3.95
CA SER A 238 18.16 -13.43 5.09
C SER A 238 16.67 -13.70 5.33
N PHE A 239 15.83 -12.67 5.15
CA PHE A 239 14.37 -12.82 5.23
C PHE A 239 13.85 -13.74 4.12
N ILE A 240 14.27 -13.49 2.87
CA ILE A 240 13.87 -14.31 1.72
C ILE A 240 14.25 -15.77 1.92
N GLU A 241 15.49 -16.04 2.34
CA GLU A 241 15.98 -17.40 2.62
C GLU A 241 15.16 -18.10 3.73
N ALA A 242 14.90 -17.39 4.83
CA ALA A 242 14.11 -17.92 5.93
C ALA A 242 12.66 -18.19 5.53
N PHE A 243 12.04 -17.27 4.79
CA PHE A 243 10.69 -17.44 4.29
C PHE A 243 10.56 -18.64 3.33
N LYS A 244 11.51 -18.77 2.38
CA LYS A 244 11.57 -19.93 1.49
C LYS A 244 11.73 -21.25 2.24
N ALA A 245 12.57 -21.28 3.27
CA ALA A 245 12.79 -22.47 4.07
C ALA A 245 11.53 -22.90 4.84
N GLU A 246 10.74 -21.94 5.32
CA GLU A 246 9.53 -22.20 6.13
C GLU A 246 8.31 -22.53 5.25
N TYR A 247 8.10 -21.76 4.16
CA TYR A 247 6.86 -21.82 3.39
C TYR A 247 7.00 -22.47 2.01
N ASN A 248 8.24 -22.76 1.58
CA ASN A 248 8.56 -23.29 0.23
C ASN A 248 7.96 -22.39 -0.90
N ALA A 249 8.00 -21.08 -0.69
CA ALA A 249 7.47 -20.06 -1.60
C ALA A 249 8.36 -18.81 -1.58
N GLU A 250 8.33 -18.02 -2.65
CA GLU A 250 8.94 -16.69 -2.66
C GLU A 250 8.06 -15.72 -1.86
N PRO A 251 8.64 -14.84 -1.01
CA PRO A 251 7.88 -13.77 -0.36
C PRO A 251 7.59 -12.62 -1.33
N ASP A 252 6.41 -12.03 -1.18
CA ASP A 252 6.03 -10.75 -1.75
C ASP A 252 6.22 -9.59 -0.72
N ALA A 253 5.91 -8.35 -1.11
CA ALA A 253 6.01 -7.20 -0.22
C ALA A 253 5.05 -7.28 0.96
N PHE A 254 3.87 -7.88 0.81
CA PHE A 254 2.92 -8.03 1.92
C PHE A 254 3.44 -9.00 2.98
N ASN A 255 4.18 -10.03 2.57
CA ASN A 255 4.88 -10.93 3.51
C ASN A 255 6.00 -10.18 4.27
N ALA A 256 6.79 -9.35 3.56
CA ALA A 256 7.83 -8.53 4.16
C ALA A 256 7.26 -7.49 5.13
N LEU A 257 6.18 -6.79 4.74
CA LEU A 257 5.46 -5.84 5.59
C LEU A 257 4.83 -6.52 6.82
N GLY A 258 4.24 -7.69 6.64
CA GLY A 258 3.68 -8.46 7.76
C GLY A 258 4.75 -8.88 8.77
N TYR A 259 5.93 -9.28 8.29
CA TYR A 259 7.07 -9.61 9.12
C TYR A 259 7.59 -8.38 9.90
N ASP A 260 7.77 -7.25 9.21
CA ASP A 260 8.22 -6.01 9.84
C ASP A 260 7.19 -5.47 10.82
N LEU A 261 5.90 -5.55 10.51
CA LEU A 261 4.81 -5.15 11.40
C LEU A 261 4.83 -5.96 12.71
N ALA A 262 5.03 -7.27 12.60
CA ALA A 262 5.14 -8.13 13.78
C ALA A 262 6.35 -7.76 14.63
N LYS A 263 7.51 -7.51 14.02
CA LYS A 263 8.71 -7.06 14.73
C LYS A 263 8.52 -5.69 15.38
N PHE A 264 7.93 -4.74 14.67
CA PHE A 264 7.67 -3.39 15.16
C PHE A 264 6.77 -3.39 16.40
N VAL A 265 5.65 -4.12 16.35
CA VAL A 265 4.73 -4.21 17.49
C VAL A 265 5.32 -5.02 18.65
N CYS A 266 6.04 -6.11 18.38
CA CYS A 266 6.70 -6.89 19.42
C CYS A 266 7.83 -6.10 20.11
N ASP A 267 8.59 -5.29 19.38
CA ASP A 267 9.57 -4.39 19.94
C ASP A 267 8.91 -3.34 20.86
N ALA A 268 7.82 -2.71 20.41
CA ALA A 268 7.07 -1.76 21.22
C ALA A 268 6.50 -2.39 22.50
N ILE A 269 5.95 -3.62 22.43
CA ILE A 269 5.51 -4.38 23.61
C ILE A 269 6.66 -4.63 24.55
N GLY A 270 7.86 -4.93 24.03
CA GLY A 270 9.06 -5.16 24.84
C GLY A 270 9.59 -3.90 25.53
N ARG A 271 9.35 -2.72 24.97
CA ARG A 271 9.75 -1.40 25.52
C ARG A 271 8.68 -0.79 26.44
N ALA A 272 7.45 -1.25 26.36
CA ALA A 272 6.35 -0.71 27.15
C ALA A 272 6.56 -0.99 28.65
N ASP A 273 6.31 0.03 29.49
CA ASP A 273 6.45 -0.08 30.96
C ASP A 273 5.42 -1.02 31.57
N GLU A 274 4.26 -1.17 30.92
CA GLU A 274 3.15 -2.03 31.34
C GLU A 274 2.54 -2.74 30.12
N LEU A 275 1.92 -3.91 30.33
CA LEU A 275 1.19 -4.63 29.27
C LEU A 275 -0.25 -4.10 29.14
N THR A 276 -0.38 -2.83 28.80
CA THR A 276 -1.65 -2.14 28.50
C THR A 276 -1.62 -1.54 27.10
N GLY A 277 -2.79 -1.34 26.48
CA GLY A 277 -2.88 -0.71 25.16
C GLY A 277 -2.27 0.70 25.16
N GLU A 278 -2.48 1.49 26.21
CA GLU A 278 -1.92 2.85 26.34
C GLU A 278 -0.38 2.85 26.41
N ALA A 279 0.21 1.93 27.17
CA ALA A 279 1.68 1.81 27.25
C ALA A 279 2.29 1.33 25.94
N VAL A 280 1.65 0.36 25.26
CA VAL A 280 2.08 -0.11 23.94
C VAL A 280 1.94 1.02 22.89
N LYS A 281 0.84 1.77 22.89
CA LYS A 281 0.64 2.96 22.05
C LYS A 281 1.78 3.95 22.21
N THR A 282 2.12 4.32 23.46
CA THR A 282 3.23 5.23 23.77
C THR A 282 4.57 4.69 23.28
N ALA A 283 4.79 3.39 23.39
CA ALA A 283 6.02 2.76 22.87
C ALA A 283 6.09 2.77 21.34
N LEU A 284 4.96 2.63 20.64
CA LEU A 284 4.89 2.75 19.18
C LEU A 284 5.20 4.18 18.72
N GLU A 285 4.62 5.21 19.35
CA GLU A 285 4.88 6.62 19.05
C GLU A 285 6.37 6.98 19.20
N ASN A 286 7.04 6.42 20.21
CA ASN A 286 8.45 6.67 20.49
C ASN A 286 9.40 5.71 19.75
N THR A 287 8.99 5.18 18.61
CA THR A 287 9.87 4.33 17.80
C THR A 287 10.77 5.18 16.92
N GLU A 288 12.08 5.08 17.17
CA GLU A 288 13.12 5.74 16.38
C GLU A 288 14.02 4.68 15.73
N ASN A 289 14.41 4.93 14.47
CA ASN A 289 15.39 4.11 13.74
C ASN A 289 15.09 2.61 13.73
N PHE A 290 13.79 2.24 13.65
CA PHE A 290 13.42 0.83 13.45
C PHE A 290 14.02 0.34 12.13
N THR A 291 14.62 -0.84 12.14
CA THR A 291 15.21 -1.45 10.93
C THR A 291 14.51 -2.77 10.62
N GLY A 292 13.87 -2.82 9.46
CA GLY A 292 13.16 -3.96 8.93
C GLY A 292 13.63 -4.39 7.55
N VAL A 293 12.95 -5.38 6.99
CA VAL A 293 13.14 -5.88 5.61
C VAL A 293 12.71 -4.82 4.59
N THR A 294 11.67 -4.05 4.92
CA THR A 294 11.12 -2.99 4.07
C THR A 294 11.77 -1.62 4.32
N GLY A 295 12.98 -1.62 4.87
CA GLY A 295 13.77 -0.41 5.14
C GLY A 295 13.76 0.02 6.61
N SER A 296 14.43 1.14 6.88
CA SER A 296 14.49 1.75 8.21
C SER A 296 13.58 2.96 8.27
N PHE A 297 12.96 3.17 9.44
CA PHE A 297 12.07 4.32 9.65
C PHE A 297 12.01 4.77 11.11
N THR A 298 11.59 6.00 11.29
CA THR A 298 11.12 6.57 12.56
C THR A 298 9.65 6.90 12.37
N ILE A 299 8.84 6.75 13.41
CA ILE A 299 7.43 7.13 13.39
C ILE A 299 7.34 8.65 13.63
N ASP A 300 6.63 9.36 12.76
CA ASP A 300 6.38 10.79 12.85
C ASP A 300 5.20 11.12 13.79
N GLU A 301 4.93 12.41 13.96
CA GLU A 301 3.83 12.92 14.79
C GLU A 301 2.43 12.55 14.25
N CYS A 302 2.33 12.11 13.01
CA CYS A 302 1.11 11.61 12.38
C CYS A 302 0.99 10.07 12.43
N HIS A 303 1.84 9.38 13.19
CA HIS A 303 1.92 7.92 13.27
C HIS A 303 2.28 7.23 11.94
N ASN A 304 3.02 7.93 11.07
CA ASN A 304 3.50 7.43 9.80
C ASN A 304 5.00 7.15 9.84
N PRO A 305 5.50 6.18 9.08
CA PRO A 305 6.92 6.00 8.87
C PRO A 305 7.45 6.96 7.81
N VAL A 306 8.61 7.53 8.03
CA VAL A 306 9.36 8.22 6.97
C VAL A 306 10.18 7.17 6.21
N LYS A 307 9.73 6.78 5.01
CA LYS A 307 10.30 5.69 4.21
C LYS A 307 10.53 6.12 2.76
N SER A 308 11.49 5.45 2.10
CA SER A 308 11.67 5.47 0.65
C SER A 308 10.80 4.41 -0.02
N LEU A 309 10.63 4.51 -1.34
CA LEU A 309 10.01 3.50 -2.18
C LEU A 309 10.93 3.08 -3.32
N VAL A 310 10.66 1.90 -3.86
CA VAL A 310 11.30 1.41 -5.09
C VAL A 310 10.25 1.28 -6.19
N VAL A 311 10.62 1.52 -7.44
CA VAL A 311 9.80 1.16 -8.60
C VAL A 311 10.37 -0.14 -9.18
N ILE A 312 9.52 -1.15 -9.22
CA ILE A 312 9.80 -2.46 -9.81
C ILE A 312 9.41 -2.45 -11.28
N SER A 313 10.23 -3.04 -12.15
CA SER A 313 9.81 -3.40 -13.50
C SER A 313 9.63 -4.91 -13.62
N LEU A 314 8.64 -5.35 -14.39
CA LEU A 314 8.44 -6.75 -14.74
C LEU A 314 8.81 -7.03 -16.18
N GLU A 315 9.47 -8.17 -16.39
CA GLU A 315 9.65 -8.83 -17.68
C GLU A 315 9.21 -10.29 -17.57
N ASN A 316 8.27 -10.69 -18.40
CA ASN A 316 7.65 -12.03 -18.36
C ASN A 316 7.11 -12.41 -16.96
N GLY A 317 6.61 -11.42 -16.22
CA GLY A 317 6.05 -11.59 -14.89
C GLY A 317 7.07 -11.67 -13.74
N GLU A 318 8.37 -11.62 -14.03
CA GLU A 318 9.43 -11.63 -13.02
C GLU A 318 9.99 -10.21 -12.82
N GLN A 319 10.47 -9.91 -11.61
CA GLN A 319 11.15 -8.65 -11.34
C GLN A 319 12.45 -8.57 -12.15
N ALA A 320 12.53 -7.59 -13.06
CA ALA A 320 13.68 -7.37 -13.92
C ALA A 320 14.60 -6.24 -13.40
N SER A 321 14.01 -5.24 -12.74
CA SER A 321 14.78 -4.17 -12.10
C SER A 321 14.04 -3.60 -10.89
N ALA A 322 14.83 -2.92 -10.04
CA ALA A 322 14.33 -2.13 -8.92
C ALA A 322 15.05 -0.78 -8.92
N THR A 323 14.30 0.31 -9.01
CA THR A 323 14.84 1.68 -9.05
C THR A 323 14.35 2.45 -7.84
N ASN A 324 15.27 2.98 -7.02
CA ASN A 324 14.90 3.87 -5.94
C ASN A 324 14.41 5.21 -6.53
N VAL A 325 13.27 5.68 -6.04
CA VAL A 325 12.70 6.98 -6.43
C VAL A 325 12.71 7.90 -5.23
N SER A 326 13.36 9.07 -5.40
CA SER A 326 13.27 10.20 -4.49
C SER A 326 12.23 11.18 -5.01
N LEU A 327 11.50 11.84 -4.12
CA LEU A 327 10.56 12.91 -4.48
C LEU A 327 11.21 14.31 -4.43
N ASP A 328 12.49 14.39 -4.06
CA ASP A 328 13.28 15.63 -4.01
C ASP A 328 13.60 16.18 -5.40
#